data_2fe6aa731372d3ac25ae390d899ba30f
#
_entry.id   2fe6aa731372d3ac25ae390d899ba30f
#
_cell.length_a   1.000
_cell.length_b   1.000
_cell.length_c   1.000
_cell.angle_alpha   90.00
_cell.angle_beta   90.00
_cell.angle_gamma   90.00
#
_symmetry.space_group_name_H-M   'P 1'
#
loop_
_entity.id
_entity.type
_entity.pdbx_description
1 polymer ?
#
loop_
_entity_poly.entity_id
_entity_poly.type
_entity_poly.pdbx_seq_one_letter_code
_entity_poly.pdbx_strand_id
1 'polypeptide(L)'
;MITLEKGVLPVEPTMFTNEVILSWMQYFAQNVDINLAKLKMLDITGKNKNLIPTVMSNKAVLVFTDAGHPDIFYDMWNAELGDCVIWYNEGSDPAGEIKHDKVSDMINRGINASAAMLIMNPDAITNYKIGMENSRFSCGSVQYVCREVRTVIMNKLNLGDEDNICIISGESIAVEAAMIATEGSVVAVEYDCRDRDTMKENIDKFGLSNVTIVESLEEDVLRQLPVPNIAFIVGSPRIDREMKSLLAINPDIDFVIYTLDFEVLTSLPALFREYGLKRTEAIHIEVSRVNSKNMVEPFPAPWLISGKRVKE
;
A
#
# COMPACT_ATOMS: atom_id res chain seq x y z
N MET A 1 -24.67 -11.97 -28.59
CA MET A 1 -25.08 -10.92 -27.64
C MET A 1 -25.04 -11.54 -26.26
N ILE A 2 -23.91 -11.44 -25.56
CA ILE A 2 -23.70 -11.99 -24.20
C ILE A 2 -23.89 -10.81 -23.27
N THR A 3 -24.97 -10.83 -22.53
CA THR A 3 -25.28 -9.83 -21.50
C THR A 3 -24.36 -10.11 -20.32
N LEU A 4 -23.35 -9.27 -20.12
CA LEU A 4 -22.55 -9.27 -18.90
C LEU A 4 -23.43 -8.71 -17.78
N GLU A 5 -23.84 -9.57 -16.84
CA GLU A 5 -24.44 -9.13 -15.59
C GLU A 5 -23.42 -8.31 -14.82
N LYS A 6 -23.77 -7.05 -14.56
CA LYS A 6 -23.01 -6.17 -13.68
C LYS A 6 -23.07 -6.74 -12.25
N GLY A 7 -21.94 -7.01 -11.64
CA GLY A 7 -21.86 -7.01 -10.19
C GLY A 7 -21.33 -8.25 -9.47
N VAL A 8 -20.62 -9.14 -10.12
CA VAL A 8 -19.81 -10.14 -9.40
C VAL A 8 -18.41 -10.05 -9.97
N LEU A 9 -17.51 -9.38 -9.24
CA LEU A 9 -16.07 -9.53 -9.47
C LEU A 9 -15.76 -11.03 -9.35
N PRO A 10 -14.96 -11.61 -10.25
CA PRO A 10 -14.52 -12.98 -10.07
C PRO A 10 -13.78 -13.04 -8.73
N VAL A 11 -14.38 -13.72 -7.76
CA VAL A 11 -13.67 -14.11 -6.53
C VAL A 11 -12.52 -14.99 -7.00
N GLU A 12 -11.29 -14.50 -6.88
CA GLU A 12 -10.11 -15.33 -7.13
C GLU A 12 -10.26 -16.59 -6.27
N PRO A 13 -10.08 -17.80 -6.83
CA PRO A 13 -10.23 -19.00 -6.06
C PRO A 13 -9.19 -19.00 -4.94
N THR A 14 -9.64 -18.73 -3.71
CA THR A 14 -8.81 -18.94 -2.54
C THR A 14 -8.51 -20.44 -2.46
N MET A 15 -7.25 -20.81 -2.30
CA MET A 15 -6.82 -22.19 -2.14
C MET A 15 -7.43 -22.83 -0.88
N PHE A 16 -7.95 -22.01 0.04
CA PHE A 16 -8.54 -22.41 1.31
C PHE A 16 -10.04 -22.11 1.34
N THR A 17 -10.83 -23.16 1.54
CA THR A 17 -12.26 -23.02 1.82
C THR A 17 -12.48 -22.48 3.22
N ASN A 18 -13.65 -21.89 3.48
CA ASN A 18 -14.02 -21.43 4.81
C ASN A 18 -13.90 -22.52 5.89
N GLU A 19 -14.19 -23.76 5.57
CA GLU A 19 -14.04 -24.91 6.47
C GLU A 19 -12.59 -25.15 6.86
N VAL A 20 -11.67 -25.07 5.89
CA VAL A 20 -10.23 -25.21 6.12
C VAL A 20 -9.72 -24.04 6.97
N ILE A 21 -10.13 -22.82 6.67
CA ILE A 21 -9.75 -21.63 7.46
C ILE A 21 -10.22 -21.78 8.92
N LEU A 22 -11.47 -22.17 9.14
CA LEU A 22 -12.01 -22.38 10.48
C LEU A 22 -11.28 -23.50 11.24
N SER A 23 -10.89 -24.57 10.55
CA SER A 23 -10.13 -25.68 11.13
C SER A 23 -8.74 -25.21 11.59
N TRP A 24 -8.05 -24.41 10.80
CA TRP A 24 -6.76 -23.82 11.19
C TRP A 24 -6.91 -22.83 12.35
N MET A 25 -7.92 -21.99 12.34
CA MET A 25 -8.21 -21.08 13.47
C MET A 25 -8.45 -21.86 14.77
N GLN A 26 -9.22 -22.94 14.69
CA GLN A 26 -9.49 -23.80 15.85
C GLN A 26 -8.21 -24.49 16.34
N TYR A 27 -7.39 -25.00 15.43
CA TYR A 27 -6.11 -25.65 15.76
C TYR A 27 -5.18 -24.70 16.52
N PHE A 28 -4.97 -23.48 16.03
CA PHE A 28 -4.12 -22.50 16.71
C PHE A 28 -4.76 -22.05 18.05
N ALA A 29 -6.06 -21.82 18.09
CA ALA A 29 -6.75 -21.40 19.33
C ALA A 29 -6.69 -22.44 20.45
N GLN A 30 -6.60 -23.73 20.11
CA GLN A 30 -6.47 -24.82 21.09
C GLN A 30 -5.04 -24.94 21.64
N ASN A 31 -4.03 -24.52 20.90
CA ASN A 31 -2.61 -24.73 21.22
C ASN A 31 -1.88 -23.46 21.61
N VAL A 32 -2.41 -22.28 21.30
CA VAL A 32 -1.80 -20.98 21.55
C VAL A 32 -2.82 -20.06 22.23
N ASP A 33 -2.39 -19.33 23.25
CA ASP A 33 -3.25 -18.33 23.91
C ASP A 33 -3.41 -17.09 23.03
N ILE A 34 -4.44 -17.07 22.17
CA ILE A 34 -4.74 -15.99 21.25
C ILE A 34 -6.19 -15.52 21.38
N ASN A 35 -6.41 -14.23 21.18
CA ASN A 35 -7.75 -13.67 21.06
C ASN A 35 -8.18 -13.64 19.58
N LEU A 36 -9.02 -14.59 19.18
CA LEU A 36 -9.52 -14.70 17.81
C LEU A 36 -10.22 -13.43 17.31
N ALA A 37 -10.86 -12.64 18.19
CA ALA A 37 -11.49 -11.38 17.81
C ALA A 37 -10.48 -10.28 17.41
N LYS A 38 -9.19 -10.47 17.71
CA LYS A 38 -8.09 -9.57 17.35
C LYS A 38 -7.10 -10.20 16.36
N LEU A 39 -7.43 -11.36 15.85
CA LEU A 39 -6.59 -12.06 14.88
C LEU A 39 -6.78 -11.44 13.49
N LYS A 40 -5.69 -10.98 12.89
CA LYS A 40 -5.67 -10.61 11.47
C LYS A 40 -5.43 -11.87 10.66
N MET A 41 -6.19 -12.07 9.60
CA MET A 41 -5.95 -13.15 8.63
C MET A 41 -5.34 -12.58 7.36
N LEU A 42 -4.44 -13.32 6.75
CA LEU A 42 -3.78 -12.99 5.51
C LEU A 42 -3.55 -14.26 4.68
N ASP A 43 -4.10 -14.30 3.48
CA ASP A 43 -3.85 -15.35 2.51
C ASP A 43 -2.88 -14.82 1.45
N ILE A 44 -1.67 -15.40 1.39
CA ILE A 44 -0.63 -15.05 0.42
C ILE A 44 -0.45 -16.13 -0.67
N THR A 45 -1.32 -17.14 -0.70
CA THR A 45 -1.25 -18.22 -1.71
C THR A 45 -1.57 -17.68 -3.09
N GLY A 46 -0.71 -17.99 -4.06
CA GLY A 46 -0.90 -17.59 -5.46
C GLY A 46 -0.85 -16.09 -5.75
N LYS A 47 -0.76 -15.24 -4.72
CA LYS A 47 -0.70 -13.77 -4.83
C LYS A 47 0.17 -13.19 -3.73
N ASN A 48 1.16 -12.39 -4.11
CA ASN A 48 1.94 -11.65 -3.13
C ASN A 48 1.08 -10.55 -2.51
N LYS A 49 0.81 -10.68 -1.21
CA LYS A 49 0.18 -9.65 -0.38
C LYS A 49 1.20 -9.08 0.60
N ASN A 50 0.93 -7.89 1.09
CA ASN A 50 1.82 -7.16 1.99
C ASN A 50 1.93 -7.84 3.37
N LEU A 51 2.66 -8.94 3.48
CA LEU A 51 2.89 -9.67 4.72
C LEU A 51 3.58 -8.78 5.76
N ILE A 52 4.71 -8.18 5.40
CA ILE A 52 5.55 -7.41 6.32
C ILE A 52 4.78 -6.26 6.98
N PRO A 53 4.13 -5.33 6.23
CA PRO A 53 3.34 -4.26 6.87
C PRO A 53 2.15 -4.79 7.66
N THR A 54 1.59 -5.94 7.28
CA THR A 54 0.50 -6.57 8.05
C THR A 54 1.02 -7.08 9.39
N VAL A 55 2.16 -7.76 9.42
CA VAL A 55 2.78 -8.25 10.68
C VAL A 55 3.25 -7.07 11.53
N MET A 56 3.86 -6.04 10.94
CA MET A 56 4.29 -4.85 11.67
C MET A 56 3.14 -4.13 12.39
N SER A 57 1.93 -4.17 11.85
CA SER A 57 0.77 -3.44 12.39
C SER A 57 -0.16 -4.28 13.27
N ASN A 58 0.06 -5.59 13.39
CA ASN A 58 -0.83 -6.49 14.12
C ASN A 58 -0.05 -7.40 15.07
N LYS A 59 -0.59 -7.59 16.28
CA LYS A 59 0.03 -8.47 17.32
C LYS A 59 -0.06 -9.95 17.00
N ALA A 60 -1.09 -10.35 16.23
CA ALA A 60 -1.29 -11.73 15.83
C ALA A 60 -1.83 -11.77 14.40
N VAL A 61 -1.15 -12.51 13.53
CA VAL A 61 -1.51 -12.68 12.13
C VAL A 61 -1.51 -14.16 11.78
N LEU A 62 -2.66 -14.68 11.36
CA LEU A 62 -2.77 -16.02 10.78
C LEU A 62 -2.52 -15.91 9.28
N VAL A 63 -1.44 -16.51 8.81
CA VAL A 63 -1.01 -16.46 7.42
C VAL A 63 -1.23 -17.81 6.78
N PHE A 64 -1.94 -17.81 5.64
CA PHE A 64 -2.03 -18.95 4.73
C PHE A 64 -0.99 -18.76 3.63
N THR A 65 -0.18 -19.78 3.40
CA THR A 65 0.98 -19.72 2.49
C THR A 65 1.11 -21.00 1.68
N ASP A 66 1.95 -20.94 0.65
CA ASP A 66 2.30 -22.07 -0.20
C ASP A 66 3.83 -22.15 -0.42
N ALA A 67 4.26 -23.10 -1.23
CA ALA A 67 5.68 -23.27 -1.58
C ALA A 67 6.26 -22.13 -2.47
N GLY A 68 5.42 -21.19 -2.89
CA GLY A 68 5.82 -20.05 -3.73
C GLY A 68 6.58 -18.95 -2.97
N HIS A 69 6.72 -19.07 -1.65
CA HIS A 69 7.33 -18.04 -0.79
C HIS A 69 8.52 -18.61 0.02
N PRO A 70 9.61 -19.10 -0.63
CA PRO A 70 10.72 -19.77 0.06
C PRO A 70 11.51 -18.83 0.97
N ASP A 71 11.55 -17.53 0.67
CA ASP A 71 12.36 -16.52 1.37
C ASP A 71 11.58 -15.74 2.44
N ILE A 72 10.35 -16.15 2.76
CA ILE A 72 9.43 -15.42 3.64
C ILE A 72 10.06 -15.03 5.00
N PHE A 73 10.83 -15.93 5.61
CA PHE A 73 11.48 -15.67 6.90
C PHE A 73 12.68 -14.75 6.77
N TYR A 74 13.42 -14.84 5.65
CA TYR A 74 14.50 -13.92 5.35
C TYR A 74 13.98 -12.50 5.12
N ASP A 75 12.90 -12.36 4.36
CA ASP A 75 12.26 -11.06 4.11
C ASP A 75 11.74 -10.42 5.40
N MET A 76 11.11 -11.21 6.27
CA MET A 76 10.67 -10.75 7.59
C MET A 76 11.85 -10.33 8.47
N TRP A 77 12.93 -11.11 8.49
CA TRP A 77 14.13 -10.78 9.27
C TRP A 77 14.77 -9.49 8.75
N ASN A 78 14.91 -9.34 7.44
CA ASN A 78 15.47 -8.15 6.80
C ASN A 78 14.62 -6.89 7.09
N ALA A 79 13.34 -7.06 7.35
CA ALA A 79 12.41 -6.02 7.76
C ALA A 79 12.35 -5.78 9.28
N GLU A 80 13.39 -6.20 10.02
CA GLU A 80 13.51 -6.05 11.48
C GLU A 80 12.43 -6.79 12.30
N LEU A 81 11.80 -7.84 11.73
CA LEU A 81 10.81 -8.69 12.40
C LEU A 81 11.42 -9.98 12.99
N GLY A 82 12.73 -10.00 13.22
CA GLY A 82 13.46 -11.17 13.71
C GLY A 82 12.98 -11.71 15.06
N ASP A 83 12.43 -10.86 15.92
CA ASP A 83 11.90 -11.22 17.24
C ASP A 83 10.43 -11.72 17.22
N CYS A 84 9.76 -11.66 16.09
CA CYS A 84 8.44 -12.27 15.94
C CYS A 84 8.52 -13.80 16.16
N VAL A 85 7.50 -14.35 16.80
CA VAL A 85 7.38 -15.79 17.05
C VAL A 85 6.43 -16.39 16.05
N ILE A 86 6.89 -17.43 15.34
CA ILE A 86 6.08 -18.19 14.40
C ILE A 86 5.62 -19.47 15.07
N TRP A 87 4.32 -19.70 15.11
CA TRP A 87 3.70 -20.96 15.52
C TRP A 87 3.25 -21.72 14.27
N TYR A 88 3.61 -22.98 14.14
CA TYR A 88 3.39 -23.78 12.95
C TYR A 88 3.35 -25.28 13.28
N ASN A 89 2.91 -26.09 12.33
CA ASN A 89 3.16 -27.52 12.30
C ASN A 89 3.92 -27.87 11.01
N GLU A 90 4.43 -29.08 10.93
CA GLU A 90 5.17 -29.55 9.73
C GLU A 90 4.26 -30.18 8.67
N GLY A 91 2.94 -30.20 8.90
CA GLY A 91 1.96 -30.78 8.00
C GLY A 91 1.21 -29.75 7.16
N SER A 92 0.48 -30.25 6.17
CA SER A 92 -0.45 -29.44 5.38
C SER A 92 -1.86 -29.32 6.00
N ASP A 93 -2.13 -30.07 7.06
CA ASP A 93 -3.42 -30.13 7.72
C ASP A 93 -3.34 -29.57 9.15
N PRO A 94 -4.44 -29.03 9.70
CA PRO A 94 -4.49 -28.48 11.06
C PRO A 94 -4.53 -29.60 12.11
N ALA A 95 -3.45 -30.38 12.19
CA ALA A 95 -3.32 -31.55 13.07
C ALA A 95 -1.85 -31.77 13.49
N GLY A 96 -1.65 -32.57 14.54
CA GLY A 96 -0.31 -32.92 15.03
C GLY A 96 0.26 -31.92 16.02
N GLU A 97 1.55 -32.05 16.29
CA GLU A 97 2.27 -31.24 17.27
C GLU A 97 2.51 -29.83 16.73
N ILE A 98 2.22 -28.84 17.55
CA ILE A 98 2.53 -27.43 17.24
C ILE A 98 3.96 -27.12 17.68
N LYS A 99 4.69 -26.43 16.81
CA LYS A 99 6.04 -25.94 17.05
C LYS A 99 6.05 -24.43 17.05
N HIS A 100 7.07 -23.85 17.65
CA HIS A 100 7.28 -22.41 17.57
C HIS A 100 8.77 -22.08 17.59
N ASP A 101 9.16 -21.07 16.82
CA ASP A 101 10.50 -20.54 16.75
C ASP A 101 10.45 -19.04 16.47
N LYS A 102 11.54 -18.31 16.76
CA LYS A 102 11.68 -16.93 16.30
C LYS A 102 11.98 -16.89 14.80
N VAL A 103 11.55 -15.83 14.11
CA VAL A 103 11.89 -15.60 12.70
C VAL A 103 13.40 -15.66 12.48
N SER A 104 14.20 -15.05 13.37
CA SER A 104 15.67 -15.09 13.30
C SER A 104 16.26 -16.50 13.30
N ASP A 105 15.58 -17.47 13.90
CA ASP A 105 16.05 -18.87 13.98
C ASP A 105 15.60 -19.70 12.77
N MET A 106 14.67 -19.17 11.96
CA MET A 106 14.05 -19.86 10.84
C MET A 106 14.71 -19.55 9.48
N ILE A 107 15.51 -18.50 9.37
CA ILE A 107 16.08 -17.99 8.10
C ILE A 107 16.83 -19.06 7.31
N ASN A 108 17.55 -19.95 7.99
CA ASN A 108 18.38 -21.00 7.37
C ASN A 108 17.78 -22.39 7.50
N ARG A 109 16.56 -22.52 7.98
CA ARG A 109 15.87 -23.80 8.05
C ARG A 109 15.14 -24.01 6.75
N GLY A 110 15.40 -25.10 6.04
CA GLY A 110 14.60 -25.57 4.91
C GLY A 110 13.24 -26.06 5.37
N ILE A 111 12.48 -25.23 6.05
CA ILE A 111 11.11 -25.53 6.46
C ILE A 111 10.27 -25.37 5.21
N ASN A 112 9.77 -26.47 4.69
CA ASN A 112 8.66 -26.42 3.79
C ASN A 112 7.53 -25.74 4.55
N ALA A 113 7.20 -24.51 4.13
CA ALA A 113 6.16 -23.74 4.76
C ALA A 113 4.91 -24.61 4.92
N SER A 114 4.40 -24.73 6.14
CA SER A 114 3.12 -25.35 6.38
C SER A 114 2.05 -24.53 5.65
N ALA A 115 0.92 -25.16 5.33
CA ALA A 115 -0.19 -24.46 4.69
C ALA A 115 -0.67 -23.22 5.47
N ALA A 116 -0.43 -23.18 6.77
CA ALA A 116 -0.73 -22.03 7.62
C ALA A 116 0.28 -21.86 8.75
N MET A 117 0.52 -20.60 9.15
CA MET A 117 1.32 -20.24 10.32
C MET A 117 0.67 -19.08 11.08
N LEU A 118 0.86 -19.06 12.40
CA LEU A 118 0.44 -17.95 13.24
C LEU A 118 1.68 -17.15 13.65
N ILE A 119 1.70 -15.89 13.27
CA ILE A 119 2.79 -14.96 13.56
C ILE A 119 2.38 -14.08 14.74
N MET A 120 3.19 -14.07 15.79
CA MET A 120 3.01 -13.22 16.96
C MET A 120 4.08 -12.15 16.96
N ASN A 121 3.66 -10.87 16.88
CA ASN A 121 4.54 -9.72 16.94
C ASN A 121 4.37 -9.01 18.29
N PRO A 122 5.36 -9.09 19.22
CA PRO A 122 5.28 -8.44 20.51
C PRO A 122 5.30 -6.91 20.40
N ASP A 123 5.96 -6.37 19.36
CA ASP A 123 6.25 -4.96 19.18
C ASP A 123 5.39 -4.31 18.08
N ALA A 124 4.20 -4.85 17.83
CA ALA A 124 3.30 -4.35 16.79
C ALA A 124 2.92 -2.87 16.99
N ILE A 125 3.11 -2.08 15.94
CA ILE A 125 2.83 -0.64 15.93
C ILE A 125 1.49 -0.39 15.23
N THR A 126 0.44 -0.08 15.99
CA THR A 126 -0.92 0.05 15.47
C THR A 126 -1.14 1.23 14.50
N ASN A 127 -0.25 2.24 14.51
CA ASN A 127 -0.34 3.44 13.66
C ASN A 127 0.74 3.45 12.56
N TYR A 128 1.16 2.30 12.10
CA TYR A 128 2.28 2.16 11.17
C TYR A 128 1.98 2.70 9.76
N LYS A 129 0.73 2.71 9.33
CA LYS A 129 0.35 2.88 7.91
C LYS A 129 0.28 4.32 7.40
N ILE A 130 0.05 5.32 8.27
CA ILE A 130 -0.14 6.73 7.88
C ILE A 130 0.69 7.64 8.78
N GLY A 131 1.30 8.65 8.18
CA GLY A 131 2.06 9.66 8.89
C GLY A 131 3.36 9.13 9.49
N MET A 132 4.01 8.20 8.81
CA MET A 132 5.31 7.69 9.22
C MET A 132 6.39 8.78 9.23
N GLU A 133 7.42 8.60 10.07
CA GLU A 133 8.55 9.53 10.10
C GLU A 133 9.28 9.55 8.75
N ASN A 134 9.67 10.74 8.29
CA ASN A 134 10.36 10.89 7.01
C ASN A 134 11.70 10.13 6.96
N SER A 135 12.36 9.97 8.10
CA SER A 135 13.61 9.19 8.23
C SER A 135 13.46 7.70 7.87
N ARG A 136 12.24 7.21 7.80
CA ARG A 136 11.96 5.81 7.42
C ARG A 136 12.02 5.58 5.92
N PHE A 137 11.97 6.63 5.11
CA PHE A 137 12.00 6.51 3.65
C PHE A 137 13.41 6.76 3.11
N SER A 138 13.79 6.03 2.06
CA SER A 138 14.95 6.38 1.25
C SER A 138 14.61 7.59 0.38
N CYS A 139 15.57 8.51 0.21
CA CYS A 139 15.40 9.81 -0.46
C CYS A 139 15.79 9.76 -1.94
N GLY A 140 14.89 10.14 -2.83
CA GLY A 140 15.17 10.42 -4.25
C GLY A 140 15.63 11.86 -4.50
N SER A 141 15.46 12.31 -5.73
CA SER A 141 15.79 13.66 -6.17
C SER A 141 14.76 14.71 -5.71
N VAL A 142 13.55 14.30 -5.41
CA VAL A 142 12.45 15.17 -4.94
C VAL A 142 12.49 15.28 -3.43
N GLN A 143 12.32 16.51 -2.91
CA GLN A 143 12.20 16.69 -1.48
C GLN A 143 10.91 16.04 -0.97
N TYR A 144 11.01 15.33 0.14
CA TYR A 144 9.84 14.73 0.76
C TYR A 144 8.74 15.71 1.08
N VAL A 145 7.54 15.27 0.85
CA VAL A 145 6.37 15.84 1.49
C VAL A 145 6.51 15.62 2.99
N CYS A 146 6.43 16.70 3.79
CA CYS A 146 6.55 16.54 5.24
C CYS A 146 5.41 15.65 5.77
N ARG A 147 5.68 14.96 6.88
CA ARG A 147 4.78 13.98 7.49
C ARG A 147 3.35 14.51 7.67
N GLU A 148 3.20 15.75 8.11
CA GLU A 148 1.91 16.39 8.39
C GLU A 148 1.11 16.57 7.10
N VAL A 149 1.75 17.06 6.04
CA VAL A 149 1.13 17.22 4.71
C VAL A 149 0.76 15.87 4.14
N ARG A 150 1.65 14.87 4.25
CA ARG A 150 1.37 13.50 3.79
C ARG A 150 0.16 12.89 4.50
N THR A 151 0.03 13.11 5.81
CA THR A 151 -1.15 12.66 6.57
C THR A 151 -2.44 13.27 6.04
N VAL A 152 -2.42 14.57 5.68
CA VAL A 152 -3.58 15.22 5.07
C VAL A 152 -3.86 14.66 3.67
N ILE A 153 -2.83 14.43 2.86
CA ILE A 153 -2.98 13.80 1.53
C ILE A 153 -3.65 12.44 1.66
N MET A 154 -3.16 11.58 2.54
CA MET A 154 -3.73 10.24 2.76
C MET A 154 -5.20 10.30 3.21
N ASN A 155 -5.55 11.27 4.05
CA ASN A 155 -6.94 11.50 4.43
C ASN A 155 -7.81 11.94 3.23
N LYS A 156 -7.27 12.77 2.32
CA LYS A 156 -8.00 13.22 1.12
C LYS A 156 -8.15 12.15 0.06
N LEU A 157 -7.19 11.24 -0.04
CA LEU A 157 -7.28 10.06 -0.89
C LEU A 157 -8.38 9.12 -0.42
N ASN A 158 -8.65 9.05 0.89
CA ASN A 158 -9.71 8.25 1.51
C ASN A 158 -9.73 6.79 1.01
N LEU A 159 -8.55 6.16 0.98
CA LEU A 159 -8.35 4.82 0.42
C LEU A 159 -9.02 3.74 1.26
N GLY A 160 -9.67 2.81 0.57
CA GLY A 160 -10.04 1.50 1.07
C GLY A 160 -8.98 0.44 0.77
N ASP A 161 -9.21 -0.77 1.22
CA ASP A 161 -8.30 -1.91 1.04
C ASP A 161 -8.30 -2.49 -0.39
N GLU A 162 -9.38 -2.31 -1.15
CA GLU A 162 -9.56 -2.79 -2.53
C GLU A 162 -9.23 -1.73 -3.61
N ASP A 163 -8.85 -0.51 -3.21
CA ASP A 163 -8.63 0.57 -4.18
C ASP A 163 -7.39 0.35 -5.04
N ASN A 164 -7.52 0.67 -6.32
CA ASN A 164 -6.40 0.77 -7.26
C ASN A 164 -6.05 2.24 -7.43
N ILE A 165 -4.82 2.61 -7.10
CA ILE A 165 -4.39 4.00 -7.12
C ILE A 165 -3.21 4.21 -8.07
N CYS A 166 -3.24 5.31 -8.83
CA CYS A 166 -2.09 5.79 -9.59
C CYS A 166 -1.45 6.98 -8.87
N ILE A 167 -0.15 6.91 -8.59
CA ILE A 167 0.60 7.95 -7.89
C ILE A 167 1.72 8.43 -8.78
N ILE A 168 1.71 9.74 -9.09
CA ILE A 168 2.69 10.37 -9.97
C ILE A 168 3.63 11.24 -9.13
N SER A 169 4.92 10.86 -9.12
CA SER A 169 6.01 11.56 -8.40
C SER A 169 5.74 11.72 -6.90
N GLY A 170 5.26 10.65 -6.26
CA GLY A 170 4.85 10.67 -4.86
C GLY A 170 5.36 9.48 -4.05
N GLU A 171 6.67 9.21 -4.02
CA GLU A 171 7.29 8.02 -3.43
C GLU A 171 6.76 7.64 -2.05
N SER A 172 6.81 8.55 -1.07
CA SER A 172 6.36 8.27 0.29
C SER A 172 4.84 8.10 0.42
N ILE A 173 4.09 8.72 -0.50
CA ILE A 173 2.63 8.55 -0.59
C ILE A 173 2.29 7.20 -1.19
N ALA A 174 3.05 6.76 -2.21
CA ALA A 174 2.88 5.44 -2.81
C ALA A 174 3.09 4.31 -1.79
N VAL A 175 4.11 4.45 -0.93
CA VAL A 175 4.36 3.49 0.16
C VAL A 175 3.20 3.43 1.15
N GLU A 176 2.74 4.59 1.68
CA GLU A 176 1.63 4.62 2.63
C GLU A 176 0.31 4.15 2.00
N ALA A 177 0.07 4.51 0.72
CA ALA A 177 -1.09 4.04 -0.03
C ALA A 177 -1.10 2.52 -0.22
N ALA A 178 0.04 1.94 -0.57
CA ALA A 178 0.19 0.49 -0.74
C ALA A 178 -0.08 -0.29 0.55
N MET A 179 0.25 0.29 1.70
CA MET A 179 -0.04 -0.32 3.00
C MET A 179 -1.54 -0.32 3.35
N ILE A 180 -2.31 0.62 2.79
CA ILE A 180 -3.76 0.72 3.01
C ILE A 180 -4.50 -0.16 2.00
N ALA A 181 -4.19 -0.03 0.72
CA ALA A 181 -4.82 -0.78 -0.37
C ALA A 181 -4.29 -2.23 -0.41
N THR A 182 -4.51 -2.99 0.66
CA THR A 182 -3.92 -4.32 0.87
C THR A 182 -4.43 -5.39 -0.09
N GLU A 183 -5.62 -5.24 -0.63
CA GLU A 183 -6.23 -6.10 -1.66
C GLU A 183 -6.22 -5.41 -3.04
N GLY A 184 -5.95 -4.12 -3.07
CA GLY A 184 -5.80 -3.30 -4.26
C GLY A 184 -4.37 -3.21 -4.74
N SER A 185 -4.08 -2.22 -5.58
CA SER A 185 -2.76 -2.02 -6.17
C SER A 185 -2.38 -0.55 -6.27
N VAL A 186 -1.07 -0.28 -6.29
CA VAL A 186 -0.49 1.04 -6.51
C VAL A 186 0.34 1.02 -7.79
N VAL A 187 0.04 1.90 -8.72
CA VAL A 187 0.89 2.21 -9.87
C VAL A 187 1.67 3.47 -9.54
N ALA A 188 2.97 3.33 -9.30
CA ALA A 188 3.88 4.44 -9.02
C ALA A 188 4.56 4.89 -10.31
N VAL A 189 4.30 6.13 -10.73
CA VAL A 189 4.87 6.71 -11.95
C VAL A 189 6.02 7.61 -11.58
N GLU A 190 7.26 7.20 -11.92
CA GLU A 190 8.47 7.97 -11.65
C GLU A 190 9.27 8.17 -12.95
N TYR A 191 9.34 9.39 -13.41
CA TYR A 191 9.97 9.73 -14.70
C TYR A 191 11.49 9.67 -14.66
N ASP A 192 12.10 10.03 -13.53
CA ASP A 192 13.56 9.95 -13.35
C ASP A 192 13.99 8.54 -12.91
N CYS A 193 15.07 8.03 -13.49
CA CYS A 193 15.56 6.68 -13.17
C CYS A 193 16.05 6.56 -11.72
N ARG A 194 16.62 7.62 -11.14
CA ARG A 194 17.08 7.61 -9.74
C ARG A 194 15.90 7.57 -8.77
N ASP A 195 14.80 8.25 -9.10
CA ASP A 195 13.58 8.20 -8.28
C ASP A 195 12.93 6.82 -8.37
N ARG A 196 12.99 6.14 -9.54
CA ARG A 196 12.57 4.74 -9.65
C ARG A 196 13.42 3.80 -8.81
N ASP A 197 14.74 4.01 -8.78
CA ASP A 197 15.63 3.20 -7.92
C ASP A 197 15.34 3.44 -6.44
N THR A 198 15.14 4.68 -6.03
CA THR A 198 14.72 5.02 -4.66
C THR A 198 13.35 4.41 -4.31
N MET A 199 12.41 4.41 -5.25
CA MET A 199 11.11 3.78 -5.04
C MET A 199 11.24 2.26 -4.85
N LYS A 200 12.13 1.58 -5.60
CA LYS A 200 12.43 0.16 -5.38
C LYS A 200 12.99 -0.10 -3.99
N GLU A 201 13.98 0.71 -3.56
CA GLU A 201 14.52 0.62 -2.21
C GLU A 201 13.43 0.74 -1.14
N ASN A 202 12.49 1.67 -1.32
CA ASN A 202 11.37 1.83 -0.41
C ASN A 202 10.42 0.63 -0.46
N ILE A 203 10.10 0.10 -1.63
CA ILE A 203 9.28 -1.11 -1.79
C ILE A 203 9.91 -2.28 -1.03
N ASP A 204 11.19 -2.52 -1.24
CA ASP A 204 11.93 -3.61 -0.60
C ASP A 204 11.99 -3.42 0.91
N LYS A 205 12.34 -2.22 1.37
CA LYS A 205 12.43 -1.87 2.80
C LYS A 205 11.12 -2.06 3.56
N PHE A 206 9.99 -1.74 2.93
CA PHE A 206 8.67 -1.88 3.53
C PHE A 206 7.99 -3.22 3.20
N GLY A 207 8.63 -4.08 2.41
CA GLY A 207 8.10 -5.38 2.01
C GLY A 207 6.78 -5.30 1.27
N LEU A 208 6.67 -4.35 0.33
CA LEU A 208 5.46 -4.12 -0.44
C LEU A 208 5.44 -5.00 -1.68
N SER A 209 4.33 -5.66 -1.93
CA SER A 209 4.16 -6.57 -3.08
C SER A 209 3.06 -6.13 -4.04
N ASN A 210 2.32 -5.07 -3.70
CA ASN A 210 1.22 -4.53 -4.50
C ASN A 210 1.55 -3.20 -5.21
N VAL A 211 2.85 -2.88 -5.40
CA VAL A 211 3.30 -1.67 -6.08
C VAL A 211 3.96 -2.04 -7.41
N THR A 212 3.52 -1.41 -8.49
CA THR A 212 4.15 -1.50 -9.80
C THR A 212 4.73 -0.14 -10.18
N ILE A 213 6.05 -0.09 -10.43
CA ILE A 213 6.73 1.13 -10.87
C ILE A 213 6.71 1.20 -12.39
N VAL A 214 6.33 2.35 -12.93
CA VAL A 214 6.36 2.65 -14.37
C VAL A 214 7.07 3.96 -14.64
N GLU A 215 7.66 4.09 -15.83
CA GLU A 215 8.41 5.28 -16.23
C GLU A 215 7.57 6.29 -17.03
N SER A 216 6.36 5.92 -17.41
CA SER A 216 5.47 6.79 -18.19
C SER A 216 4.00 6.40 -18.02
N LEU A 217 3.12 7.31 -18.42
CA LEU A 217 1.67 7.12 -18.49
C LEU A 217 1.21 6.81 -19.93
N GLU A 218 1.98 6.04 -20.68
CA GLU A 218 1.56 5.62 -22.01
C GLU A 218 0.40 4.65 -21.93
N GLU A 219 -0.56 4.79 -22.82
CA GLU A 219 -1.81 4.02 -22.81
C GLU A 219 -1.56 2.51 -22.86
N ASP A 220 -0.58 2.09 -23.64
CA ASP A 220 -0.21 0.67 -23.78
C ASP A 220 0.33 0.09 -22.48
N VAL A 221 1.02 0.90 -21.67
CA VAL A 221 1.51 0.50 -20.33
C VAL A 221 0.33 0.43 -19.36
N LEU A 222 -0.48 1.48 -19.30
CA LEU A 222 -1.60 1.57 -18.36
C LEU A 222 -2.67 0.49 -18.58
N ARG A 223 -2.91 0.10 -19.83
CA ARG A 223 -3.89 -0.97 -20.16
C ARG A 223 -3.50 -2.36 -19.65
N GLN A 224 -2.24 -2.57 -19.30
CA GLN A 224 -1.73 -3.84 -18.75
C GLN A 224 -1.78 -3.88 -17.22
N LEU A 225 -2.13 -2.77 -16.58
CA LEU A 225 -2.15 -2.60 -15.14
C LEU A 225 -3.59 -2.57 -14.61
N PRO A 226 -3.81 -2.80 -13.31
CA PRO A 226 -5.09 -2.59 -12.69
C PRO A 226 -5.61 -1.17 -12.95
N VAL A 227 -6.87 -1.05 -13.32
CA VAL A 227 -7.49 0.24 -13.65
C VAL A 227 -7.59 1.10 -12.39
N PRO A 228 -6.92 2.26 -12.32
CA PRO A 228 -6.97 3.09 -11.14
C PRO A 228 -8.32 3.79 -11.01
N ASN A 229 -8.87 3.79 -9.80
CA ASN A 229 -10.08 4.55 -9.45
C ASN A 229 -9.75 5.87 -8.74
N ILE A 230 -8.51 6.02 -8.26
CA ILE A 230 -8.01 7.22 -7.61
C ILE A 230 -6.63 7.55 -8.21
N ALA A 231 -6.34 8.85 -8.38
CA ALA A 231 -5.02 9.33 -8.76
C ALA A 231 -4.53 10.42 -7.80
N PHE A 232 -3.27 10.29 -7.38
CA PHE A 232 -2.51 11.36 -6.75
C PHE A 232 -1.46 11.88 -7.72
N ILE A 233 -1.41 13.18 -7.91
CA ILE A 233 -0.47 13.82 -8.84
C ILE A 233 0.29 14.94 -8.13
N VAL A 234 1.62 14.88 -8.15
CA VAL A 234 2.45 16.05 -7.88
C VAL A 234 2.43 16.91 -9.12
N GLY A 235 1.72 18.03 -9.04
CA GLY A 235 1.47 18.91 -10.18
C GLY A 235 2.74 19.44 -10.80
N SER A 236 2.84 19.28 -12.10
CA SER A 236 3.95 19.70 -12.94
C SER A 236 3.40 20.26 -14.27
N PRO A 237 4.23 20.85 -15.14
CA PRO A 237 3.79 21.25 -16.47
C PRO A 237 3.21 20.11 -17.34
N ARG A 238 3.32 18.86 -16.89
CA ARG A 238 2.74 17.69 -17.56
C ARG A 238 1.31 17.37 -17.12
N ILE A 239 0.75 18.12 -16.16
CA ILE A 239 -0.54 17.82 -15.51
C ILE A 239 -1.68 17.56 -16.49
N ASP A 240 -1.77 18.33 -17.57
CA ASP A 240 -2.77 18.15 -18.61
C ASP A 240 -2.66 16.77 -19.28
N ARG A 241 -1.46 16.39 -19.73
CA ARG A 241 -1.20 15.09 -20.35
C ARG A 241 -1.46 13.94 -19.37
N GLU A 242 -1.07 14.10 -18.12
CA GLU A 242 -1.23 13.09 -17.06
C GLU A 242 -2.71 12.83 -16.77
N MET A 243 -3.49 13.89 -16.60
CA MET A 243 -4.94 13.79 -16.41
C MET A 243 -5.63 13.15 -17.61
N LYS A 244 -5.25 13.57 -18.83
CA LYS A 244 -5.82 13.02 -20.07
C LYS A 244 -5.56 11.53 -20.23
N SER A 245 -4.32 11.06 -19.96
CA SER A 245 -3.96 9.64 -20.02
C SER A 245 -4.78 8.81 -19.02
N LEU A 246 -4.94 9.29 -17.79
CA LEU A 246 -5.70 8.58 -16.76
C LEU A 246 -7.19 8.54 -17.06
N LEU A 247 -7.77 9.65 -17.54
CA LEU A 247 -9.19 9.72 -17.95
C LEU A 247 -9.50 8.85 -19.17
N ALA A 248 -8.52 8.59 -20.05
CA ALA A 248 -8.68 7.67 -21.16
C ALA A 248 -8.81 6.20 -20.69
N ILE A 249 -8.23 5.86 -19.54
CA ILE A 249 -8.32 4.53 -18.92
C ILE A 249 -9.56 4.41 -18.04
N ASN A 250 -9.78 5.40 -17.18
CA ASN A 250 -10.95 5.46 -16.30
C ASN A 250 -11.56 6.86 -16.31
N PRO A 251 -12.69 7.07 -17.01
CA PRO A 251 -13.36 8.37 -17.02
C PRO A 251 -13.92 8.82 -15.67
N ASP A 252 -14.11 7.88 -14.72
CA ASP A 252 -14.69 8.14 -13.40
C ASP A 252 -13.62 8.22 -12.30
N ILE A 253 -12.33 8.36 -12.67
CA ILE A 253 -11.22 8.46 -11.72
C ILE A 253 -11.32 9.72 -10.85
N ASP A 254 -11.09 9.58 -9.55
CA ASP A 254 -10.98 10.69 -8.61
C ASP A 254 -9.54 11.20 -8.55
N PHE A 255 -9.37 12.53 -8.47
CA PHE A 255 -8.05 13.18 -8.45
C PHE A 255 -7.79 13.88 -7.13
N VAL A 256 -6.58 13.71 -6.60
CA VAL A 256 -5.98 14.57 -5.57
C VAL A 256 -4.66 15.11 -6.13
N ILE A 257 -4.58 16.42 -6.30
CA ILE A 257 -3.44 17.09 -6.93
C ILE A 257 -2.74 17.95 -5.86
N TYR A 258 -1.46 17.68 -5.68
CA TYR A 258 -0.56 18.47 -4.83
C TYR A 258 0.25 19.41 -5.70
N THR A 259 0.33 20.68 -5.35
CA THR A 259 1.21 21.62 -6.06
C THR A 259 1.76 22.72 -5.19
N LEU A 260 3.01 23.10 -5.46
CA LEU A 260 3.67 24.33 -5.01
C LEU A 260 3.75 25.34 -6.15
N ASP A 261 3.43 24.93 -7.37
CA ASP A 261 3.54 25.73 -8.58
C ASP A 261 2.25 26.52 -8.82
N PHE A 262 2.39 27.84 -8.87
CA PHE A 262 1.26 28.74 -9.08
C PHE A 262 0.66 28.64 -10.50
N GLU A 263 1.49 28.33 -11.52
CA GLU A 263 1.00 28.15 -12.89
C GLU A 263 0.11 26.89 -12.98
N VAL A 264 0.56 25.80 -12.36
CA VAL A 264 -0.26 24.59 -12.24
C VAL A 264 -1.55 24.89 -11.50
N LEU A 265 -1.49 25.52 -10.33
CA LEU A 265 -2.68 25.87 -9.53
C LEU A 265 -3.72 26.64 -10.33
N THR A 266 -3.27 27.65 -11.10
CA THR A 266 -4.16 28.52 -11.87
C THR A 266 -4.70 27.87 -13.14
N SER A 267 -4.03 26.84 -13.69
CA SER A 267 -4.49 26.08 -14.86
C SER A 267 -5.58 25.06 -14.53
N LEU A 268 -5.60 24.50 -13.31
CA LEU A 268 -6.52 23.42 -12.92
C LEU A 268 -8.01 23.73 -13.12
N PRO A 269 -8.53 24.95 -12.84
CA PRO A 269 -9.95 25.24 -13.09
C PRO A 269 -10.36 25.16 -14.55
N ALA A 270 -9.43 25.43 -15.47
CA ALA A 270 -9.67 25.30 -16.91
C ALA A 270 -9.65 23.82 -17.32
N LEU A 271 -8.64 23.06 -16.89
CA LEU A 271 -8.53 21.63 -17.15
C LEU A 271 -9.72 20.84 -16.57
N PHE A 272 -10.17 21.13 -15.37
CA PHE A 272 -11.34 20.48 -14.79
C PHE A 272 -12.61 20.71 -15.61
N ARG A 273 -12.81 21.92 -16.11
CA ARG A 273 -13.95 22.20 -17.02
C ARG A 273 -13.83 21.46 -18.33
N GLU A 274 -12.64 21.42 -18.91
CA GLU A 274 -12.38 20.72 -20.18
C GLU A 274 -12.69 19.23 -20.09
N TYR A 275 -12.29 18.60 -18.98
CA TYR A 275 -12.48 17.18 -18.72
C TYR A 275 -13.82 16.82 -18.04
N GLY A 276 -14.70 17.80 -17.82
CA GLY A 276 -15.98 17.55 -17.15
C GLY A 276 -15.86 17.16 -15.68
N LEU A 277 -14.77 17.58 -15.03
CA LEU A 277 -14.52 17.35 -13.62
C LEU A 277 -15.05 18.53 -12.79
N LYS A 278 -15.55 18.22 -11.59
CA LYS A 278 -15.90 19.22 -10.59
C LYS A 278 -14.83 19.23 -9.50
N ARG A 279 -14.31 20.42 -9.21
CA ARG A 279 -13.50 20.60 -8.02
C ARG A 279 -14.37 20.41 -6.78
N THR A 280 -14.00 19.44 -5.94
CA THR A 280 -14.70 19.18 -4.69
C THR A 280 -14.12 19.99 -3.55
N GLU A 281 -12.81 20.22 -3.58
CA GLU A 281 -12.09 20.97 -2.55
C GLU A 281 -10.81 21.60 -3.10
N ALA A 282 -10.36 22.68 -2.47
CA ALA A 282 -9.01 23.24 -2.60
C ALA A 282 -8.58 23.75 -1.23
N ILE A 283 -7.50 23.22 -0.70
CA ILE A 283 -6.94 23.60 0.61
C ILE A 283 -5.48 24.00 0.49
N HIS A 284 -5.08 24.98 1.29
CA HIS A 284 -3.68 25.38 1.45
C HIS A 284 -3.19 24.90 2.81
N ILE A 285 -2.03 24.26 2.86
CA ILE A 285 -1.53 23.64 4.08
C ILE A 285 -0.22 24.30 4.47
N GLU A 286 -0.21 24.95 5.63
CA GLU A 286 0.99 25.54 6.22
C GLU A 286 1.46 24.70 7.40
N VAL A 287 2.72 24.34 7.41
CA VAL A 287 3.37 23.62 8.49
C VAL A 287 4.62 24.36 8.91
N SER A 288 4.77 24.56 10.22
CA SER A 288 5.99 25.10 10.80
C SER A 288 6.40 24.25 12.00
N ARG A 289 7.69 24.06 12.18
CA ARG A 289 8.25 23.37 13.36
C ARG A 289 9.19 24.27 14.12
N VAL A 290 9.34 24.03 15.41
CA VAL A 290 10.36 24.68 16.23
C VAL A 290 11.59 23.75 16.24
N ASN A 291 12.73 24.27 15.79
CA ASN A 291 13.98 23.53 15.76
C ASN A 291 14.66 23.49 17.15
N SER A 292 15.77 22.77 17.24
CA SER A 292 16.57 22.64 18.48
C SER A 292 17.12 23.99 19.02
N LYS A 293 17.12 25.05 18.23
CA LYS A 293 17.53 26.41 18.62
C LYS A 293 16.34 27.29 19.01
N ASN A 294 15.15 26.72 19.18
CA ASN A 294 13.89 27.43 19.45
C ASN A 294 13.48 28.44 18.36
N MET A 295 13.89 28.20 17.10
CA MET A 295 13.48 29.00 15.97
C MET A 295 12.39 28.27 15.17
N VAL A 296 11.42 29.07 14.68
CA VAL A 296 10.37 28.55 13.80
C VAL A 296 10.94 28.33 12.40
N GLU A 297 10.81 27.12 11.88
CA GLU A 297 11.18 26.73 10.52
C GLU A 297 9.91 26.38 9.75
N PRO A 298 9.52 27.21 8.75
CA PRO A 298 8.39 26.90 7.89
C PRO A 298 8.78 25.84 6.85
N PHE A 299 7.86 24.96 6.55
CA PHE A 299 7.94 24.06 5.40
C PHE A 299 7.27 24.70 4.18
N PRO A 300 7.60 24.24 2.95
CA PRO A 300 6.84 24.62 1.77
C PRO A 300 5.35 24.35 1.97
N ALA A 301 4.52 25.34 1.68
CA ALA A 301 3.09 25.29 1.89
C ALA A 301 2.36 24.94 0.57
N PRO A 302 1.97 23.69 0.35
CA PRO A 302 1.32 23.25 -0.87
C PRO A 302 -0.17 23.57 -0.88
N TRP A 303 -0.70 23.61 -2.08
CA TRP A 303 -2.12 23.44 -2.35
C TRP A 303 -2.44 21.98 -2.61
N LEU A 304 -3.53 21.50 -2.02
CA LEU A 304 -4.19 20.23 -2.39
C LEU A 304 -5.53 20.55 -3.03
N ILE A 305 -5.72 20.03 -4.23
CA ILE A 305 -6.95 20.21 -5.01
C ILE A 305 -7.54 18.83 -5.30
N SER A 306 -8.78 18.64 -4.87
CA SER A 306 -9.52 17.40 -5.17
C SER A 306 -10.55 17.66 -6.27
N GLY A 307 -10.67 16.74 -7.18
CA GLY A 307 -11.62 16.78 -8.27
C GLY A 307 -12.14 15.41 -8.66
N LYS A 308 -13.41 15.36 -9.05
CA LYS A 308 -14.05 14.13 -9.51
C LYS A 308 -15.12 14.42 -10.56
N ARG A 309 -15.49 13.40 -11.32
CA ARG A 309 -16.57 13.51 -12.28
C ARG A 309 -17.91 13.73 -11.58
N VAL A 310 -18.73 14.61 -12.14
CA VAL A 310 -20.13 14.77 -11.70
C VAL A 310 -20.92 13.59 -12.27
N LYS A 311 -21.41 12.72 -11.40
CA LYS A 311 -22.41 11.72 -11.78
C LYS A 311 -23.74 12.47 -11.90
N GLU A 312 -24.31 12.50 -13.13
CA GLU A 312 -25.66 12.99 -13.37
C GLU A 312 -26.72 12.12 -12.70
#